data_39acdd25774e8d38c27b4d438d0d1228
#
_entry.id   39acdd25774e8d38c27b4d438d0d1228
#
_cell.length_a   1.000
_cell.length_b   1.000
_cell.length_c   1.000
_cell.angle_alpha   90.00
_cell.angle_beta   90.00
_cell.angle_gamma   90.00
#
_symmetry.space_group_name_H-M   'P 1'
#
loop_
_entity.id
_entity.type
_entity.pdbx_description
1 polymer ?
#
loop_
_entity_poly.entity_id
_entity_poly.type
_entity_poly.pdbx_seq_one_letter_code
_entity_poly.pdbx_strand_id
1 'polypeptide(L)'
;MTPLLSVHALHKRHGERLLFDIGRLDIAAGAAYVLTGANGSGKSTLLRMLGGLERSAACSVEFDGLHLPLYPYPRPLRHAIVYVHQHPIMFSTSVAHNIAYGLLARGGDRRLLRSLVDEAMDWAGVTHLRDNDPARLSGGEKQRVALARARVLQPRLLLLDEPTANLDGAAREQVIALIPTLIDQGASVIVACHDRDLINLPGVQRLKLRDGRLESR
;
A
#
# COMPACT_ATOMS: atom_id res chain seq x y z
N MET A 1 9.82 -21.29 -3.20
CA MET A 1 9.12 -20.64 -2.08
C MET A 1 7.70 -20.32 -2.55
N THR A 2 6.70 -20.66 -1.76
CA THR A 2 5.30 -20.36 -2.08
C THR A 2 5.10 -18.84 -2.01
N PRO A 3 4.49 -18.20 -3.01
CA PRO A 3 4.22 -16.77 -2.96
C PRO A 3 3.20 -16.43 -1.87
N LEU A 4 3.30 -15.23 -1.30
CA LEU A 4 2.28 -14.71 -0.38
C LEU A 4 0.94 -14.50 -1.11
N LEU A 5 1.02 -13.96 -2.32
CA LEU A 5 -0.12 -13.67 -3.18
C LEU A 5 0.20 -14.10 -4.60
N SER A 6 -0.65 -14.92 -5.20
CA SER A 6 -0.68 -15.20 -6.63
C SER A 6 -2.01 -14.77 -7.21
N VAL A 7 -1.97 -13.97 -8.27
CA VAL A 7 -3.15 -13.50 -8.98
C VAL A 7 -3.11 -14.01 -10.41
N HIS A 8 -4.19 -14.64 -10.87
CA HIS A 8 -4.28 -15.22 -12.20
C HIS A 8 -5.39 -14.55 -13.02
N ALA A 9 -5.12 -14.37 -14.32
CA ALA A 9 -6.07 -13.86 -15.30
C ALA A 9 -6.68 -12.50 -14.90
N LEU A 10 -5.81 -11.54 -14.54
CA LEU A 10 -6.23 -10.22 -14.12
C LEU A 10 -6.39 -9.29 -15.34
N HIS A 11 -7.64 -9.03 -15.72
CA HIS A 11 -7.98 -8.17 -16.84
C HIS A 11 -8.64 -6.88 -16.38
N LYS A 12 -8.32 -5.77 -17.04
CA LYS A 12 -9.01 -4.50 -16.83
C LYS A 12 -9.18 -3.72 -18.12
N ARG A 13 -10.39 -3.23 -18.33
CA ARG A 13 -10.73 -2.28 -19.40
C ARG A 13 -11.29 -0.98 -18.79
N HIS A 14 -11.06 0.10 -19.46
CA HIS A 14 -11.72 1.39 -19.21
C HIS A 14 -12.44 1.79 -20.51
N GLY A 15 -13.76 1.63 -20.52
CA GLY A 15 -14.53 1.66 -21.76
C GLY A 15 -14.02 0.58 -22.73
N GLU A 16 -13.72 0.96 -23.95
CA GLU A 16 -13.16 0.04 -24.96
C GLU A 16 -11.66 -0.19 -24.84
N ARG A 17 -10.95 0.68 -24.13
CA ARG A 17 -9.49 0.61 -23.96
C ARG A 17 -9.11 -0.50 -22.99
N LEU A 18 -8.28 -1.46 -23.45
CA LEU A 18 -7.61 -2.41 -22.58
C LEU A 18 -6.55 -1.66 -21.76
N LEU A 19 -6.68 -1.67 -20.41
CA LEU A 19 -5.66 -1.14 -19.52
C LEU A 19 -4.55 -2.15 -19.30
N PHE A 20 -4.92 -3.39 -18.96
CA PHE A 20 -3.97 -4.50 -18.84
C PHE A 20 -4.66 -5.86 -18.92
N ASP A 21 -3.84 -6.83 -19.32
CA ASP A 21 -4.13 -8.25 -19.37
C ASP A 21 -2.92 -8.98 -18.79
N ILE A 22 -3.01 -9.30 -17.49
CA ILE A 22 -1.93 -9.89 -16.72
C ILE A 22 -2.29 -11.35 -16.46
N GLY A 23 -1.60 -12.27 -17.15
CA GLY A 23 -1.85 -13.71 -17.00
C GLY A 23 -1.53 -14.20 -15.58
N ARG A 24 -0.43 -13.73 -14.99
CA ARG A 24 0.00 -14.09 -13.64
C ARG A 24 0.82 -12.98 -12.98
N LEU A 25 0.58 -12.77 -11.67
CA LEU A 25 1.37 -11.91 -10.80
C LEU A 25 1.61 -12.64 -9.48
N ASP A 26 2.88 -12.89 -9.15
CA ASP A 26 3.29 -13.50 -7.90
C ASP A 26 4.02 -12.49 -7.02
N ILE A 27 3.64 -12.43 -5.76
CA ILE A 27 4.27 -11.59 -4.73
C ILE A 27 4.79 -12.49 -3.62
N ALA A 28 6.10 -12.47 -3.42
CA ALA A 28 6.74 -13.24 -2.35
C ALA A 28 6.51 -12.58 -0.98
N ALA A 29 6.52 -13.37 0.08
CA ALA A 29 6.47 -12.85 1.45
C ALA A 29 7.75 -12.09 1.79
N GLY A 30 7.62 -10.94 2.48
CA GLY A 30 8.73 -10.11 2.93
C GLY A 30 9.53 -9.48 1.77
N ALA A 31 8.96 -9.38 0.58
CA ALA A 31 9.62 -8.83 -0.59
C ALA A 31 9.12 -7.42 -0.93
N ALA A 32 10.02 -6.63 -1.50
CA ALA A 32 9.71 -5.30 -2.01
C ALA A 32 9.64 -5.29 -3.54
N TYR A 33 8.62 -4.64 -4.05
CA TYR A 33 8.40 -4.45 -5.48
C TYR A 33 8.21 -2.98 -5.81
N VAL A 34 8.81 -2.53 -6.88
CA VAL A 34 8.50 -1.23 -7.48
C VAL A 34 7.78 -1.44 -8.80
N LEU A 35 6.55 -0.92 -8.88
CA LEU A 35 5.72 -0.96 -10.06
C LEU A 35 5.92 0.32 -10.87
N THR A 36 6.55 0.20 -12.03
CA THR A 36 6.82 1.29 -12.97
C THR A 36 5.95 1.19 -14.21
N GLY A 37 5.86 2.27 -14.97
CA GLY A 37 5.09 2.33 -16.22
C GLY A 37 4.68 3.76 -16.55
N ALA A 38 4.32 4.05 -17.79
CA ALA A 38 3.89 5.38 -18.21
C ALA A 38 2.68 5.89 -17.40
N ASN A 39 2.47 7.21 -17.36
CA ASN A 39 1.25 7.76 -16.78
C ASN A 39 0.02 7.23 -17.55
N GLY A 40 -1.03 6.83 -16.80
CA GLY A 40 -2.22 6.21 -17.39
C GLY A 40 -2.03 4.75 -17.84
N SER A 41 -0.90 4.10 -17.53
CA SER A 41 -0.70 2.66 -17.85
C SER A 41 -1.55 1.72 -16.98
N GLY A 42 -2.13 2.21 -15.87
CA GLY A 42 -2.98 1.41 -14.99
C GLY A 42 -2.34 1.00 -13.66
N LYS A 43 -1.18 1.56 -13.27
CA LYS A 43 -0.50 1.23 -11.98
C LYS A 43 -1.42 1.37 -10.79
N SER A 44 -2.03 2.55 -10.60
CA SER A 44 -2.96 2.81 -9.51
C SER A 44 -4.20 1.91 -9.57
N THR A 45 -4.70 1.64 -10.78
CA THR A 45 -5.82 0.72 -10.99
C THR A 45 -5.45 -0.70 -10.56
N LEU A 46 -4.26 -1.19 -10.92
CA LEU A 46 -3.75 -2.49 -10.48
C LEU A 46 -3.68 -2.57 -8.96
N LEU A 47 -3.06 -1.58 -8.30
CA LEU A 47 -2.98 -1.55 -6.83
C LEU A 47 -4.36 -1.49 -6.19
N ARG A 48 -5.29 -0.68 -6.70
CA ARG A 48 -6.67 -0.61 -6.17
C ARG A 48 -7.43 -1.92 -6.34
N MET A 49 -7.22 -2.65 -7.45
CA MET A 49 -7.82 -3.97 -7.63
C MET A 49 -7.27 -4.98 -6.62
N LEU A 50 -5.95 -5.03 -6.41
CA LEU A 50 -5.33 -5.87 -5.40
C LEU A 50 -5.79 -5.51 -3.98
N GLY A 51 -6.04 -4.23 -3.70
CA GLY A 51 -6.59 -3.72 -2.43
C GLY A 51 -8.10 -3.86 -2.28
N GLY A 52 -8.82 -4.41 -3.27
CA GLY A 52 -10.27 -4.59 -3.23
C GLY A 52 -11.09 -3.32 -3.39
N LEU A 53 -10.47 -2.22 -3.84
CA LEU A 53 -11.11 -0.91 -4.03
C LEU A 53 -11.68 -0.75 -5.45
N GLU A 54 -11.30 -1.63 -6.35
CA GLU A 54 -11.78 -1.63 -7.73
C GLU A 54 -12.08 -3.06 -8.19
N ARG A 55 -13.19 -3.23 -8.91
CA ARG A 55 -13.65 -4.55 -9.35
C ARG A 55 -12.77 -5.11 -10.47
N SER A 56 -12.49 -6.42 -10.38
CA SER A 56 -11.92 -7.23 -11.44
C SER A 56 -13.01 -8.07 -12.10
N ALA A 57 -12.92 -8.29 -13.41
CA ALA A 57 -13.59 -9.40 -14.06
C ALA A 57 -12.84 -10.70 -13.72
N ALA A 58 -13.54 -11.81 -13.63
CA ALA A 58 -13.11 -13.19 -13.37
C ALA A 58 -11.59 -13.36 -13.14
N CYS A 59 -11.16 -13.22 -11.91
CA CYS A 59 -9.78 -13.35 -11.48
C CYS A 59 -9.74 -14.32 -10.30
N SER A 60 -8.82 -15.28 -10.31
CA SER A 60 -8.55 -16.14 -9.17
C SER A 60 -7.33 -15.66 -8.41
N VAL A 61 -7.41 -15.77 -7.08
CA VAL A 61 -6.33 -15.35 -6.18
C VAL A 61 -6.00 -16.52 -5.25
N GLU A 62 -4.72 -16.80 -5.13
CA GLU A 62 -4.19 -17.63 -4.07
C GLU A 62 -3.46 -16.73 -3.07
N PHE A 63 -3.88 -16.74 -1.83
CA PHE A 63 -3.28 -15.96 -0.75
C PHE A 63 -2.92 -16.88 0.41
N ASP A 64 -1.62 -16.96 0.73
CA ASP A 64 -1.11 -17.83 1.81
C ASP A 64 -1.58 -19.29 1.66
N GLY A 65 -1.63 -19.80 0.41
CA GLY A 65 -2.11 -21.14 0.05
C GLY A 65 -3.64 -21.30 -0.01
N LEU A 66 -4.41 -20.25 0.24
CA LEU A 66 -5.88 -20.28 0.16
C LEU A 66 -6.36 -19.74 -1.18
N HIS A 67 -7.14 -20.52 -1.91
CA HIS A 67 -7.83 -20.07 -3.12
C HIS A 67 -9.03 -19.21 -2.77
N LEU A 68 -9.03 -17.95 -3.21
CA LEU A 68 -10.04 -16.95 -2.88
C LEU A 68 -10.52 -16.24 -4.15
N PRO A 69 -11.79 -15.80 -4.21
CA PRO A 69 -12.21 -14.85 -5.24
C PRO A 69 -11.62 -13.48 -4.95
N LEU A 70 -11.27 -12.71 -5.98
CA LEU A 70 -10.92 -11.29 -5.77
C LEU A 70 -12.19 -10.43 -5.61
N TYR A 71 -13.32 -10.92 -6.06
CA TYR A 71 -14.61 -10.24 -5.91
C TYR A 71 -15.75 -11.26 -5.65
N PRO A 72 -16.62 -11.04 -4.62
CA PRO A 72 -16.55 -9.97 -3.61
C PRO A 72 -15.27 -10.08 -2.78
N TYR A 73 -14.70 -8.94 -2.40
CA TYR A 73 -13.37 -8.90 -1.75
C TYR A 73 -13.41 -9.57 -0.37
N PRO A 74 -12.69 -10.69 -0.18
CA PRO A 74 -12.87 -11.55 0.99
C PRO A 74 -12.21 -10.96 2.24
N ARG A 75 -12.75 -11.33 3.40
CA ARG A 75 -12.28 -10.85 4.70
C ARG A 75 -10.78 -11.12 4.95
N PRO A 76 -10.20 -12.29 4.62
CA PRO A 76 -8.77 -12.54 4.80
C PRO A 76 -7.90 -11.51 4.08
N LEU A 77 -8.19 -11.20 2.81
CA LEU A 77 -7.45 -10.20 2.04
C LEU A 77 -7.65 -8.79 2.62
N ARG A 78 -8.87 -8.44 3.05
CA ARG A 78 -9.17 -7.14 3.68
C ARG A 78 -8.38 -6.89 4.97
N HIS A 79 -8.04 -7.95 5.70
CA HIS A 79 -7.23 -7.85 6.92
C HIS A 79 -5.73 -7.83 6.62
N ALA A 80 -5.31 -8.50 5.56
CA ALA A 80 -3.91 -8.69 5.23
C ALA A 80 -3.34 -7.62 4.30
N ILE A 81 -4.17 -7.02 3.45
CA ILE A 81 -3.73 -6.07 2.43
C ILE A 81 -4.21 -4.67 2.80
N VAL A 82 -3.29 -3.70 2.81
CA VAL A 82 -3.59 -2.29 3.07
C VAL A 82 -3.10 -1.47 1.89
N TYR A 83 -3.97 -0.57 1.40
CA TYR A 83 -3.65 0.37 0.33
C TYR A 83 -3.50 1.79 0.89
N VAL A 84 -2.41 2.46 0.52
CA VAL A 84 -2.15 3.87 0.84
C VAL A 84 -2.24 4.67 -0.46
N HIS A 85 -3.16 5.61 -0.46
CA HIS A 85 -3.46 6.46 -1.60
C HIS A 85 -2.40 7.54 -1.80
N GLN A 86 -2.16 7.97 -3.04
CA GLN A 86 -1.27 9.08 -3.40
C GLN A 86 -1.59 10.38 -2.63
N HIS A 87 -2.88 10.69 -2.47
CA HIS A 87 -3.36 11.79 -1.65
C HIS A 87 -4.15 11.23 -0.47
N PRO A 88 -3.51 10.99 0.68
CA PRO A 88 -4.17 10.36 1.82
C PRO A 88 -5.33 11.21 2.33
N ILE A 89 -6.50 10.58 2.44
CA ILE A 89 -7.67 11.20 3.06
C ILE A 89 -7.47 11.16 4.58
N MET A 90 -7.65 12.32 5.22
CA MET A 90 -7.66 12.47 6.66
C MET A 90 -9.09 12.67 7.16
N PHE A 91 -9.43 11.99 8.25
CA PHE A 91 -10.70 12.20 8.95
C PHE A 91 -10.63 13.46 9.80
N SER A 92 -11.74 14.17 9.95
CA SER A 92 -11.87 15.39 10.77
C SER A 92 -11.82 15.07 12.27
N THR A 93 -10.69 14.55 12.72
CA THR A 93 -10.40 14.18 14.10
C THR A 93 -8.88 14.29 14.32
N SER A 94 -8.36 14.05 15.54
CA SER A 94 -6.93 14.17 15.82
C SER A 94 -6.08 13.21 14.96
N VAL A 95 -4.79 13.50 14.81
CA VAL A 95 -3.81 12.64 14.13
C VAL A 95 -3.76 11.26 14.79
N ALA A 96 -3.71 11.19 16.14
CA ALA A 96 -3.72 9.92 16.84
C ALA A 96 -4.97 9.08 16.52
N HIS A 97 -6.13 9.71 16.45
CA HIS A 97 -7.38 9.02 16.13
C HIS A 97 -7.43 8.57 14.66
N ASN A 98 -6.86 9.34 13.74
CA ASN A 98 -6.65 8.91 12.36
C ASN A 98 -5.83 7.63 12.27
N ILE A 99 -4.75 7.51 13.03
CA ILE A 99 -3.91 6.31 13.06
C ILE A 99 -4.66 5.14 13.70
N ALA A 100 -5.38 5.38 14.80
CA ALA A 100 -6.16 4.37 15.52
C ALA A 100 -7.35 3.81 14.74
N TYR A 101 -7.86 4.55 13.74
CA TYR A 101 -9.14 4.28 13.07
C TYR A 101 -9.30 2.83 12.60
N GLY A 102 -8.27 2.29 11.92
CA GLY A 102 -8.33 0.92 11.40
C GLY A 102 -8.35 -0.14 12.49
N LEU A 103 -7.63 0.07 13.60
CA LEU A 103 -7.65 -0.83 14.76
C LEU A 103 -9.03 -0.83 15.43
N LEU A 104 -9.62 0.35 15.60
CA LEU A 104 -10.97 0.51 16.15
C LEU A 104 -12.02 -0.20 15.29
N ALA A 105 -11.94 -0.01 13.97
CA ALA A 105 -12.85 -0.64 13.02
C ALA A 105 -12.74 -2.19 12.99
N ARG A 106 -11.56 -2.74 13.36
CA ARG A 106 -11.33 -4.19 13.47
C ARG A 106 -11.73 -4.76 14.85
N GLY A 107 -12.18 -3.93 15.79
CA GLY A 107 -12.50 -4.36 17.15
C GLY A 107 -11.26 -4.63 18.00
N GLY A 108 -10.14 -3.95 17.74
CA GLY A 108 -8.91 -4.11 18.50
C GLY A 108 -9.05 -3.83 20.00
N ASP A 109 -8.21 -4.51 20.80
CA ASP A 109 -8.20 -4.30 22.27
C ASP A 109 -7.82 -2.86 22.60
N ARG A 110 -8.74 -2.15 23.25
CA ARG A 110 -8.56 -0.76 23.65
C ARG A 110 -7.39 -0.54 24.61
N ARG A 111 -6.96 -1.57 25.34
CA ARG A 111 -5.82 -1.49 26.26
C ARG A 111 -4.50 -1.37 25.50
N LEU A 112 -4.37 -2.07 24.37
CA LEU A 112 -3.18 -2.06 23.52
C LEU A 112 -3.22 -0.94 22.48
N LEU A 113 -4.39 -0.37 22.23
CA LEU A 113 -4.58 0.62 21.16
C LEU A 113 -3.67 1.83 21.32
N ARG A 114 -3.53 2.33 22.56
CA ARG A 114 -2.71 3.52 22.83
C ARG A 114 -1.23 3.25 22.53
N SER A 115 -0.67 2.15 23.05
CA SER A 115 0.74 1.81 22.82
C SER A 115 1.05 1.58 21.34
N LEU A 116 0.17 0.86 20.63
CA LEU A 116 0.33 0.63 19.18
C LEU A 116 0.30 1.93 18.36
N VAL A 117 -0.58 2.85 18.74
CA VAL A 117 -0.65 4.18 18.10
C VAL A 117 0.59 5.00 18.41
N ASP A 118 1.05 4.99 19.68
CA ASP A 118 2.24 5.71 20.12
C ASP A 118 3.48 5.22 19.36
N GLU A 119 3.68 3.91 19.27
CA GLU A 119 4.77 3.31 18.50
C GLU A 119 4.70 3.66 17.00
N ALA A 120 3.50 3.64 16.42
CA ALA A 120 3.34 3.99 15.02
C ALA A 120 3.62 5.48 14.75
N MET A 121 3.25 6.36 15.70
CA MET A 121 3.52 7.79 15.62
C MET A 121 5.01 8.10 15.76
N ASP A 122 5.67 7.44 16.70
CA ASP A 122 7.11 7.57 16.92
C ASP A 122 7.90 7.11 15.68
N TRP A 123 7.57 5.92 15.18
CA TRP A 123 8.14 5.38 13.95
C TRP A 123 8.02 6.32 12.75
N ALA A 124 6.88 6.97 12.58
CA ALA A 124 6.63 7.90 11.48
C ALA A 124 7.17 9.31 11.73
N GLY A 125 7.73 9.60 12.94
CA GLY A 125 8.22 10.93 13.32
C GLY A 125 7.10 11.97 13.41
N VAL A 126 5.89 11.57 13.83
CA VAL A 126 4.70 12.44 13.91
C VAL A 126 4.11 12.55 15.31
N THR A 127 4.85 12.16 16.35
CA THR A 127 4.39 12.18 17.75
C THR A 127 4.01 13.58 18.21
N HIS A 128 4.75 14.61 17.77
CA HIS A 128 4.47 16.02 18.06
C HIS A 128 3.16 16.55 17.44
N LEU A 129 2.56 15.79 16.52
CA LEU A 129 1.30 16.15 15.83
C LEU A 129 0.08 15.46 16.42
N ARG A 130 0.22 14.73 17.53
CA ARG A 130 -0.78 13.84 18.12
C ARG A 130 -2.20 14.40 18.12
N ASP A 131 -2.37 15.59 18.66
CA ASP A 131 -3.66 16.23 18.89
C ASP A 131 -4.01 17.26 17.82
N ASN A 132 -3.15 17.41 16.79
CA ASN A 132 -3.36 18.38 15.73
C ASN A 132 -4.56 18.02 14.86
N ASP A 133 -5.18 19.07 14.30
CA ASP A 133 -6.15 18.94 13.21
C ASP A 133 -5.40 18.53 11.92
N PRO A 134 -5.72 17.38 11.32
CA PRO A 134 -5.07 16.93 10.08
C PRO A 134 -5.24 17.87 8.88
N ALA A 135 -6.20 18.78 8.91
CA ALA A 135 -6.36 19.78 7.86
C ALA A 135 -5.14 20.71 7.75
N ARG A 136 -4.44 20.93 8.88
CA ARG A 136 -3.26 21.81 8.98
C ARG A 136 -1.94 21.13 8.63
N LEU A 137 -1.95 19.83 8.41
CA LEU A 137 -0.74 19.06 8.10
C LEU A 137 -0.24 19.37 6.68
N SER A 138 1.07 19.46 6.53
CA SER A 138 1.76 19.47 5.23
C SER A 138 1.52 18.16 4.46
N GLY A 139 1.84 18.14 3.18
CA GLY A 139 1.74 16.93 2.35
C GLY A 139 2.57 15.77 2.90
N GLY A 140 3.82 16.06 3.31
CA GLY A 140 4.72 15.05 3.88
C GLY A 140 4.23 14.50 5.23
N GLU A 141 3.71 15.36 6.11
CA GLU A 141 3.11 14.92 7.37
C GLU A 141 1.88 14.04 7.15
N LYS A 142 0.99 14.43 6.22
CA LYS A 142 -0.17 13.59 5.85
C LYS A 142 0.27 12.23 5.34
N GLN A 143 1.34 12.18 4.54
CA GLN A 143 1.86 10.93 4.02
C GLN A 143 2.43 10.03 5.14
N ARG A 144 3.23 10.60 6.07
CA ARG A 144 3.75 9.85 7.22
C ARG A 144 2.64 9.39 8.16
N VAL A 145 1.62 10.19 8.41
CA VAL A 145 0.41 9.78 9.17
C VAL A 145 -0.31 8.63 8.47
N ALA A 146 -0.43 8.67 7.13
CA ALA A 146 -1.05 7.57 6.37
C ALA A 146 -0.23 6.28 6.44
N LEU A 147 1.10 6.36 6.41
CA LEU A 147 1.98 5.21 6.59
C LEU A 147 1.87 4.65 8.01
N ALA A 148 1.83 5.50 9.06
CA ALA A 148 1.59 5.08 10.43
C ALA A 148 0.23 4.38 10.60
N ARG A 149 -0.83 4.93 9.99
CA ARG A 149 -2.17 4.34 9.94
C ARG A 149 -2.19 2.97 9.25
N ALA A 150 -1.35 2.78 8.24
CA ALA A 150 -1.20 1.49 7.57
C ALA A 150 -0.39 0.50 8.42
N ARG A 151 0.76 0.94 8.97
CA ARG A 151 1.67 0.11 9.77
C ARG A 151 1.01 -0.46 11.01
N VAL A 152 0.21 0.33 11.72
CA VAL A 152 -0.47 -0.09 12.97
C VAL A 152 -1.39 -1.30 12.76
N LEU A 153 -1.85 -1.54 11.53
CA LEU A 153 -2.65 -2.70 11.15
C LEU A 153 -1.84 -3.96 10.88
N GLN A 154 -0.51 -3.87 10.91
CA GLN A 154 0.43 -4.97 10.62
C GLN A 154 0.07 -5.74 9.33
N PRO A 155 0.00 -5.06 8.18
CA PRO A 155 -0.40 -5.72 6.95
C PRO A 155 0.65 -6.74 6.49
N ARG A 156 0.18 -7.84 5.89
CA ARG A 156 1.05 -8.81 5.19
C ARG A 156 1.52 -8.25 3.84
N LEU A 157 0.68 -7.43 3.20
CA LEU A 157 0.98 -6.75 1.94
C LEU A 157 0.55 -5.28 2.02
N LEU A 158 1.49 -4.38 1.77
CA LEU A 158 1.26 -2.95 1.71
C LEU A 158 1.37 -2.48 0.26
N LEU A 159 0.35 -1.76 -0.19
CA LEU A 159 0.25 -1.20 -1.54
C LEU A 159 0.35 0.31 -1.42
N LEU A 160 1.44 0.89 -1.95
CA LEU A 160 1.73 2.33 -1.90
C LEU A 160 1.59 2.93 -3.30
N ASP A 161 0.66 3.85 -3.46
CA ASP A 161 0.43 4.53 -4.74
C ASP A 161 1.06 5.91 -4.73
N GLU A 162 2.18 6.08 -5.46
CA GLU A 162 2.96 7.31 -5.60
C GLU A 162 3.24 8.02 -4.24
N PRO A 163 3.82 7.32 -3.23
CA PRO A 163 3.91 7.83 -1.86
C PRO A 163 4.80 9.06 -1.69
N THR A 164 5.63 9.37 -2.69
CA THR A 164 6.56 10.51 -2.67
C THR A 164 6.14 11.64 -3.63
N ALA A 165 5.03 11.47 -4.34
CA ALA A 165 4.57 12.45 -5.30
C ALA A 165 4.21 13.79 -4.62
N ASN A 166 4.65 14.89 -5.24
CA ASN A 166 4.39 16.26 -4.77
C ASN A 166 4.97 16.59 -3.37
N LEU A 167 5.93 15.82 -2.87
CA LEU A 167 6.66 16.13 -1.66
C LEU A 167 7.92 16.92 -1.98
N ASP A 168 8.30 17.85 -1.10
CA ASP A 168 9.61 18.48 -1.13
C ASP A 168 10.74 17.51 -0.76
N GLY A 169 11.99 17.90 -0.96
CA GLY A 169 13.15 17.03 -0.80
C GLY A 169 13.23 16.36 0.58
N ALA A 170 13.07 17.13 1.65
CA ALA A 170 13.19 16.64 3.02
C ALA A 170 12.03 15.68 3.38
N ALA A 171 10.79 16.06 3.06
CA ALA A 171 9.62 15.23 3.32
C ALA A 171 9.66 13.94 2.49
N ARG A 172 10.17 14.02 1.25
CA ARG A 172 10.35 12.86 0.36
C ARG A 172 11.35 11.87 0.96
N GLU A 173 12.53 12.34 1.40
CA GLU A 173 13.55 11.49 2.03
C GLU A 173 13.02 10.78 3.28
N GLN A 174 12.27 11.50 4.12
CA GLN A 174 11.64 10.92 5.31
C GLN A 174 10.66 9.79 4.95
N VAL A 175 9.85 9.96 3.91
CA VAL A 175 8.91 8.90 3.46
C VAL A 175 9.68 7.71 2.88
N ILE A 176 10.72 7.94 2.06
CA ILE A 176 11.55 6.87 1.50
C ILE A 176 12.20 6.04 2.60
N ALA A 177 12.75 6.69 3.64
CA ALA A 177 13.41 6.02 4.76
C ALA A 177 12.49 5.07 5.55
N LEU A 178 11.18 5.31 5.57
CA LEU A 178 10.22 4.44 6.26
C LEU A 178 9.95 3.13 5.52
N ILE A 179 10.08 3.08 4.20
CA ILE A 179 9.67 1.91 3.40
C ILE A 179 10.53 0.67 3.69
N PRO A 180 11.87 0.72 3.73
CA PRO A 180 12.70 -0.43 4.10
C PRO A 180 12.34 -1.00 5.48
N THR A 181 12.06 -0.14 6.45
CA THR A 181 11.73 -0.59 7.81
C THR A 181 10.42 -1.39 7.89
N LEU A 182 9.48 -1.16 6.97
CA LEU A 182 8.26 -1.99 6.87
C LEU A 182 8.58 -3.40 6.37
N ILE A 183 9.53 -3.51 5.44
CA ILE A 183 10.00 -4.79 4.90
C ILE A 183 10.73 -5.57 5.98
N ASP A 184 11.63 -4.91 6.73
CA ASP A 184 12.37 -5.50 7.85
C ASP A 184 11.44 -6.03 8.94
N GLN A 185 10.25 -5.45 9.08
CA GLN A 185 9.18 -5.92 9.98
C GLN A 185 8.34 -7.06 9.40
N GLY A 186 8.70 -7.57 8.21
CA GLY A 186 8.07 -8.74 7.58
C GLY A 186 6.92 -8.43 6.63
N ALA A 187 6.59 -7.15 6.38
CA ALA A 187 5.60 -6.80 5.37
C ALA A 187 6.16 -6.97 3.95
N SER A 188 5.34 -7.47 3.03
CA SER A 188 5.61 -7.33 1.60
C SER A 188 5.11 -5.96 1.14
N VAL A 189 5.82 -5.30 0.23
CA VAL A 189 5.48 -3.95 -0.21
C VAL A 189 5.46 -3.88 -1.74
N ILE A 190 4.41 -3.28 -2.32
CA ILE A 190 4.41 -2.86 -3.72
C ILE A 190 4.28 -1.35 -3.77
N VAL A 191 5.26 -0.67 -4.35
CA VAL A 191 5.27 0.78 -4.53
C VAL A 191 5.08 1.10 -6.00
N ALA A 192 3.95 1.70 -6.38
CA ALA A 192 3.82 2.33 -7.69
C ALA A 192 4.47 3.70 -7.61
N CYS A 193 5.52 3.95 -8.40
CA CYS A 193 6.20 5.24 -8.41
C CYS A 193 7.05 5.46 -9.67
N HIS A 194 7.47 6.72 -9.82
CA HIS A 194 8.47 7.16 -10.79
C HIS A 194 9.77 7.62 -10.10
N ASP A 195 9.86 7.47 -8.79
CA ASP A 195 10.95 7.92 -7.96
C ASP A 195 12.18 7.02 -8.12
N ARG A 196 13.30 7.61 -8.54
CA ARG A 196 14.54 6.86 -8.81
C ARG A 196 15.15 6.26 -7.56
N ASP A 197 15.02 6.92 -6.40
CA ASP A 197 15.59 6.42 -5.15
C ASP A 197 14.81 5.20 -4.66
N LEU A 198 13.48 5.20 -4.78
CA LEU A 198 12.66 4.02 -4.52
C LEU A 198 12.94 2.87 -5.50
N ILE A 199 13.13 3.18 -6.79
CA ILE A 199 13.45 2.18 -7.82
C ILE A 199 14.82 1.52 -7.58
N ASN A 200 15.75 2.24 -6.96
CA ASN A 200 17.12 1.80 -6.73
C ASN A 200 17.36 1.30 -5.29
N LEU A 201 16.34 1.18 -4.46
CA LEU A 201 16.49 0.57 -3.13
C LEU A 201 17.05 -0.84 -3.25
N PRO A 202 17.98 -1.24 -2.36
CA PRO A 202 18.54 -2.59 -2.36
C PRO A 202 17.46 -3.66 -2.19
N GLY A 203 17.58 -4.77 -2.92
CA GLY A 203 16.66 -5.91 -2.80
C GLY A 203 15.27 -5.72 -3.41
N VAL A 204 15.00 -4.58 -4.03
CA VAL A 204 13.71 -4.29 -4.68
C VAL A 204 13.61 -4.98 -6.04
N GLN A 205 12.54 -5.73 -6.26
CA GLN A 205 12.20 -6.32 -7.55
C GLN A 205 11.42 -5.32 -8.40
N ARG A 206 11.70 -5.29 -9.69
CA ARG A 206 11.05 -4.33 -10.60
C ARG A 206 9.92 -5.00 -11.37
N LEU A 207 8.74 -4.43 -11.27
CA LEU A 207 7.58 -4.74 -12.07
C LEU A 207 7.35 -3.59 -13.05
N LYS A 208 7.22 -3.86 -14.33
CA LYS A 208 6.96 -2.83 -15.34
C LYS A 208 5.65 -3.10 -16.06
N LEU A 209 4.71 -2.19 -15.90
CA LEU A 209 3.45 -2.23 -16.63
C LEU A 209 3.60 -1.45 -17.95
N ARG A 210 3.63 -2.20 -19.06
CA ARG A 210 3.81 -1.66 -20.40
C ARG A 210 2.85 -2.33 -21.37
N ASP A 211 2.17 -1.53 -22.21
CA ASP A 211 1.27 -1.99 -23.26
C ASP A 211 0.26 -3.04 -22.77
N GLY A 212 -0.24 -2.83 -21.55
CA GLY A 212 -1.19 -3.72 -20.89
C GLY A 212 -0.60 -5.02 -20.32
N ARG A 213 0.70 -5.23 -20.39
CA ARG A 213 1.40 -6.41 -19.88
C ARG A 213 2.27 -6.05 -18.68
N LEU A 214 2.47 -7.02 -17.78
CA LEU A 214 3.36 -6.89 -16.64
C LEU A 214 4.66 -7.68 -16.95
N GLU A 215 5.79 -6.97 -16.93
CA GLU A 215 7.13 -7.54 -17.06
C GLU A 215 7.81 -7.52 -15.68
N SER A 216 8.42 -8.63 -15.25
CA SER A 216 9.28 -8.71 -14.07
C SER A 216 10.75 -8.69 -14.46
N ARG A 217 11.57 -7.93 -13.72
CA ARG A 217 13.03 -7.88 -13.88
C ARG A 217 13.71 -7.93 -12.53
#